data_3914a0a7901688f922c616bbe4df7e2c
#
_entry.id   3914a0a7901688f922c616bbe4df7e2c
#
_cell.length_a   1.000
_cell.length_b   1.000
_cell.length_c   1.000
_cell.angle_alpha   90.00
_cell.angle_beta   90.00
_cell.angle_gamma   90.00
#
_symmetry.space_group_name_H-M   'P 1'
#
loop_
_entity.id
_entity.type
_entity.pdbx_description
1 polymer ?
#
loop_
_entity_poly.entity_id
_entity_poly.type
_entity_poly.pdbx_seq_one_letter_code
_entity_poly.pdbx_strand_id
1 'polypeptide(L)' 'MTLLVLTHKEGEVLQIGPDVRIHVKRIKGNWVRLCIDAPRDVKLKRLSAEEAAEEQEGLNAD' A
#
# COMPACT_ATOMS: atom_id res chain seq x y z
N MET A 1 -6.58 -8.10 -12.94
CA MET A 1 -6.16 -7.77 -11.58
C MET A 1 -7.21 -6.90 -10.90
N THR A 2 -7.43 -7.13 -9.64
CA THR A 2 -8.48 -6.46 -8.90
C THR A 2 -7.89 -5.42 -7.96
N LEU A 3 -8.49 -4.24 -7.93
CA LEU A 3 -8.14 -3.23 -6.95
C LEU A 3 -9.02 -3.40 -5.72
N LEU A 4 -8.39 -3.39 -4.57
CA LEU A 4 -9.09 -3.49 -3.31
C LEU A 4 -8.91 -2.18 -2.56
N VAL A 5 -10.01 -1.54 -2.22
CA VAL A 5 -9.98 -0.27 -1.50
C VAL A 5 -10.33 -0.52 -0.05
N LEU A 6 -9.41 -0.15 0.83
CA LEU A 6 -9.56 -0.37 2.26
C LEU A 6 -9.38 0.94 3.01
N THR A 7 -10.06 1.05 4.13
CA THR A 7 -9.91 2.20 5.02
C THR A 7 -9.30 1.73 6.33
N HIS A 8 -8.23 2.39 6.74
CA HIS A 8 -7.55 2.05 7.99
C HIS A 8 -7.34 3.28 8.86
N LYS A 9 -7.33 3.06 10.15
CA LYS A 9 -7.08 4.10 11.14
C LYS A 9 -5.67 3.97 11.68
N GLU A 10 -5.21 5.00 12.39
CA GLU A 10 -3.92 4.91 13.08
C GLU A 10 -3.90 3.71 14.01
N GLY A 11 -2.78 3.01 13.99
CA GLY A 11 -2.57 1.87 14.85
C GLY A 11 -3.04 0.55 14.27
N GLU A 12 -3.75 0.59 13.16
CA GLU A 12 -4.21 -0.64 12.54
C GLU A 12 -3.12 -1.30 11.71
N VAL A 13 -3.28 -2.59 11.50
CA VAL A 13 -2.32 -3.39 10.72
C VAL A 13 -3.08 -4.14 9.64
N LEU A 14 -2.55 -4.05 8.43
CA LEU A 14 -3.06 -4.82 7.31
C LEU A 14 -2.06 -5.93 7.00
N GLN A 15 -2.53 -7.17 7.02
CA GLN A 15 -1.68 -8.29 6.66
C GLN A 15 -1.97 -8.73 5.23
N ILE A 16 -0.92 -8.85 4.44
CA ILE A 16 -1.02 -9.29 3.06
C ILE A 16 -0.28 -10.61 2.94
N GLY A 17 -1.01 -11.68 2.70
CA GLY A 17 -0.44 -13.00 2.69
C GLY A 17 0.13 -13.36 4.06
N PRO A 18 1.00 -14.38 4.14
CA PRO A 18 1.55 -14.80 5.43
C PRO A 18 2.73 -13.97 5.91
N ASP A 19 3.37 -13.22 5.02
CA ASP A 19 4.67 -12.62 5.32
C ASP A 19 4.72 -11.11 5.32
N VAL A 20 3.70 -10.45 4.84
CA VAL A 20 3.74 -8.99 4.70
C VAL A 20 2.73 -8.34 5.60
N ARG A 21 3.17 -7.34 6.37
CA ARG A 21 2.29 -6.56 7.23
C ARG A 21 2.57 -5.08 7.02
N ILE A 22 1.50 -4.32 6.92
CA ILE A 22 1.59 -2.88 6.79
C ILE A 22 0.97 -2.26 8.03
N HIS A 23 1.80 -1.55 8.79
CA HIS A 23 1.34 -0.89 10.01
C HIS A 23 1.05 0.58 9.70
N VAL A 24 -0.15 1.02 10.00
CA VAL A 24 -0.51 2.42 9.86
C VAL A 24 -0.09 3.13 11.14
N LYS A 25 1.05 3.78 11.10
CA LYS A 25 1.64 4.36 12.30
C LYS A 25 1.03 5.70 12.64
N ARG A 26 0.80 6.55 11.66
CA ARG A 26 0.28 7.88 11.92
C ARG A 26 -0.41 8.42 10.68
N ILE A 27 -1.50 9.11 10.91
CA ILE A 27 -2.23 9.81 9.86
C ILE A 27 -2.32 11.27 10.28
N LYS A 28 -1.86 12.16 9.42
CA LYS A 28 -1.92 13.59 9.71
C LYS A 28 -2.16 14.35 8.43
N GLY A 29 -3.26 15.08 8.37
CA GLY A 29 -3.60 15.85 7.19
C GLY A 29 -3.71 14.95 5.97
N ASN A 30 -2.89 15.21 4.98
CA ASN A 30 -2.91 14.47 3.73
C ASN A 30 -1.75 13.49 3.59
N TRP A 31 -1.08 13.15 4.68
CA TRP A 31 -0.01 12.17 4.61
C TRP A 31 -0.20 11.08 5.66
N VAL A 32 0.37 9.93 5.36
CA VAL A 32 0.27 8.76 6.21
C VAL A 32 1.66 8.16 6.37
N ARG A 33 2.01 7.82 7.61
CA ARG A 33 3.26 7.13 7.89
C ARG A 33 2.96 5.64 8.00
N LEU A 34 3.62 4.87 7.16
CA LEU A 34 3.46 3.43 7.13
C LEU A 34 4.75 2.75 7.52
N CYS A 35 4.62 1.61 8.21
CA CYS A 35 5.74 0.75 8.49
C CYS A 35 5.45 -0.58 7.81
N ILE A 36 6.32 -1.01 6.92
CA ILE A 36 6.10 -2.22 6.16
C ILE A 36 7.07 -3.30 6.63
N ASP A 37 6.49 -4.40 7.09
CA ASP A 37 7.23 -5.56 7.54
C ASP A 37 7.12 -6.63 6.47
N ALA A 38 8.21 -6.92 5.79
CA ALA A 38 8.21 -7.84 4.68
C ALA A 38 9.56 -8.57 4.59
N PRO A 39 9.58 -9.80 4.04
CA PRO A 39 10.84 -10.51 3.84
C PRO A 39 11.72 -9.79 2.82
N ARG A 40 13.00 -10.12 2.82
CA ARG A 40 13.97 -9.47 1.93
C ARG A 40 13.71 -9.74 0.45
N ASP A 41 13.07 -10.85 0.15
CA ASP A 41 12.78 -11.20 -1.23
C ASP A 41 11.57 -10.47 -1.79
N VAL A 42 10.85 -9.74 -0.94
CA VAL A 42 9.76 -8.88 -1.39
C VAL A 42 10.33 -7.50 -1.67
N LYS A 43 10.27 -7.09 -2.90
CA LYS A 43 10.78 -5.78 -3.29
C LYS A 43 9.70 -4.73 -3.14
N LEU A 44 10.07 -3.64 -2.47
CA LEU A 44 9.17 -2.52 -2.29
C LEU A 44 9.55 -1.42 -3.24
N LYS A 45 8.57 -0.86 -3.90
CA LYS A 45 8.78 0.22 -4.84
C LYS A 45 7.82 1.35 -4.53
N ARG A 46 8.37 2.54 -4.36
CA ARG A 46 7.54 3.73 -4.16
C ARG A 46 7.30 4.36 -5.52
N LEU A 47 6.05 4.61 -5.79
CA LEU A 47 5.64 5.25 -7.03
C LEU A 47 5.02 6.60 -6.71
N SER A 48 5.30 7.59 -7.54
CA SER A 48 4.58 8.85 -7.47
C SER A 48 3.15 8.63 -7.96
N ALA A 49 2.28 9.58 -7.69
CA ALA A 49 0.91 9.48 -8.16
C ALA A 49 0.86 9.35 -9.67
N GLU A 50 1.74 10.03 -10.37
CA GLU A 50 1.78 9.97 -11.83
C GLU A 50 2.23 8.60 -12.32
N GLU A 51 3.26 8.05 -11.72
CA GLU A 51 3.76 6.72 -12.09
C GLU A 51 2.71 5.65 -11.80
N ALA A 52 2.06 5.74 -10.67
CA ALA A 52 1.03 4.78 -10.31
C ALA A 52 -0.15 4.84 -11.28
N ALA A 53 -0.52 6.04 -11.70
CA ALA A 53 -1.60 6.20 -12.66
C ALA A 53 -1.25 5.56 -13.99
N GLU A 54 -0.01 5.71 -14.44
CA GLU A 54 0.43 5.11 -15.69
C GLU A 54 0.37 3.60 -15.64
N GLU A 55 0.83 3.02 -14.54
CA GLU A 55 0.78 1.57 -14.39
C GLU A 55 -0.65 1.04 -14.29
N GLN A 56 -1.50 1.78 -13.63
CA GLN A 56 -2.89 1.36 -13.45
C GLN A 56 -3.72 1.51 -14.72
N GLU A 57 -3.26 2.31 -15.64
CA GLU A 57 -3.95 2.48 -16.90
C GLU A 57 -4.15 1.17 -17.63
N GLY A 58 -3.15 0.32 -17.57
CA GLY A 58 -3.26 -0.98 -18.17
C GLY A 58 -4.04 -1.99 -17.35
N LEU A 59 -4.25 -1.71 -16.08
CA LEU A 59 -4.94 -2.61 -15.18
C LEU A 59 -6.38 -2.24 -14.97
N ASN A 60 -6.76 -1.13 -15.47
CA ASN A 60 -8.00 -0.47 -15.13
C ASN A 60 -9.15 -0.91 -15.99
N ALA A 61 -9.12 -2.11 -16.41
CA ALA A 61 -10.11 -2.63 -17.30
C ALA A 61 -11.44 -2.91 -16.62
N ASP A 62 -11.51 -2.78 -15.38
CA ASP A 62 -12.78 -3.02 -14.68
C ASP A 62 -13.55 -1.71 -14.44
#